data_29bf18bb4250c6f402fe0dcc8547afd2
#
_entry.id   29bf18bb4250c6f402fe0dcc8547afd2
#
_cell.length_a   1.000
_cell.length_b   1.000
_cell.length_c   1.000
_cell.angle_alpha   90.00
_cell.angle_beta   90.00
_cell.angle_gamma   90.00
#
_symmetry.space_group_name_H-M   'P 1'
#
loop_
_entity.id
_entity.type
_entity.pdbx_description
1 polymer ?
#
loop_
_entity_poly.entity_id
_entity_poly.type
_entity_poly.pdbx_seq_one_letter_code
_entity_poly.pdbx_strand_id
1 'polypeptide(L)'
;MKHYIDKNVYESATERFDYIYTHFDKVCVSFSNGKDSGVLLNLAIEAAKRHNRLPVNALYIDMEAQYKHAIDFTYRMFSRPEVTGWWVCLPIHLRNAVSQFQPHWLCWDQEK
;
A
#
# COMPACT_ATOMS: atom_id res chain seq x y z
N MET A 1 -22.24 3.72 -18.13
CA MET A 1 -22.08 2.85 -19.31
C MET A 1 -20.73 2.15 -19.25
N LYS A 2 -20.71 0.85 -19.50
CA LYS A 2 -19.45 0.10 -19.55
C LYS A 2 -18.84 0.22 -20.95
N HIS A 3 -17.57 0.54 -21.01
CA HIS A 3 -16.80 0.53 -22.25
C HIS A 3 -15.78 -0.60 -22.21
N TYR A 4 -15.78 -1.43 -23.21
CA TYR A 4 -14.82 -2.53 -23.36
C TYR A 4 -13.67 -2.06 -24.23
N ILE A 5 -12.44 -2.36 -23.80
CA ILE A 5 -11.21 -2.03 -24.52
C ILE A 5 -10.45 -3.32 -24.86
N ASP A 6 -9.57 -3.26 -25.86
CA ASP A 6 -8.81 -4.42 -26.33
C ASP A 6 -7.56 -4.69 -25.49
N LYS A 7 -7.54 -4.23 -24.24
CA LYS A 7 -6.42 -4.41 -23.32
C LYS A 7 -6.90 -5.14 -22.06
N ASN A 8 -6.07 -6.03 -21.54
CA ASN A 8 -6.34 -6.64 -20.26
C ASN A 8 -5.93 -5.69 -19.11
N VAL A 9 -6.26 -6.07 -17.87
CA VAL A 9 -6.00 -5.26 -16.68
C VAL A 9 -4.51 -5.03 -16.47
N TYR A 10 -3.69 -6.05 -16.72
CA TYR A 10 -2.24 -5.97 -16.57
C TYR A 10 -1.63 -4.95 -17.55
N GLU A 11 -2.02 -5.02 -18.82
CA GLU A 11 -1.54 -4.08 -19.83
C GLU A 11 -1.94 -2.64 -19.49
N SER A 12 -3.19 -2.43 -19.11
CA SER A 12 -3.69 -1.11 -18.71
C SER A 12 -2.99 -0.56 -17.48
N ALA A 13 -2.75 -1.41 -16.48
CA ALA A 13 -2.02 -1.01 -15.27
C ALA A 13 -0.57 -0.67 -15.59
N THR A 14 0.09 -1.47 -16.45
CA THR A 14 1.48 -1.24 -16.88
C THR A 14 1.62 0.12 -17.57
N GLU A 15 0.73 0.44 -18.50
CA GLU A 15 0.73 1.74 -19.18
C GLU A 15 0.55 2.89 -18.19
N ARG A 16 -0.33 2.71 -17.21
CA ARG A 16 -0.61 3.74 -16.20
C ARG A 16 0.61 3.98 -15.30
N PHE A 17 1.30 2.93 -14.90
CA PHE A 17 2.55 3.05 -14.13
C PHE A 17 3.66 3.69 -14.95
N ASP A 18 3.79 3.34 -16.23
CA ASP A 18 4.76 3.98 -17.12
C ASP A 18 4.50 5.48 -17.25
N TYR A 19 3.23 5.86 -17.36
CA TYR A 19 2.83 7.27 -17.36
C TYR A 19 3.25 7.98 -16.06
N ILE A 20 2.96 7.36 -14.91
CA ILE A 20 3.27 7.92 -13.59
C ILE A 20 4.78 8.14 -13.45
N TYR A 21 5.59 7.12 -13.73
CA TYR A 21 7.04 7.23 -13.60
C TYR A 21 7.69 8.16 -14.63
N THR A 22 7.03 8.39 -15.75
CA THR A 22 7.50 9.35 -16.75
C THR A 22 7.23 10.80 -16.34
N HIS A 23 6.09 11.05 -15.67
CA HIS A 23 5.60 12.41 -15.43
C HIS A 23 5.80 12.91 -13.99
N PHE A 24 6.07 12.02 -13.03
CA PHE A 24 6.22 12.41 -11.62
C PHE A 24 7.59 12.02 -11.08
N ASP A 25 8.27 12.99 -10.47
CA ASP A 25 9.59 12.76 -9.87
C ASP A 25 9.51 11.98 -8.56
N LYS A 26 8.43 12.17 -7.81
CA LYS A 26 8.23 11.53 -6.51
C LYS A 26 6.97 10.69 -6.56
N VAL A 27 7.14 9.39 -6.32
CA VAL A 27 6.05 8.41 -6.34
C VAL A 27 6.10 7.60 -5.05
N CYS A 28 4.96 7.46 -4.41
CA CYS A 28 4.81 6.62 -3.21
C CYS A 28 3.58 5.75 -3.35
N VAL A 29 3.72 4.46 -3.06
CA VAL A 29 2.62 3.51 -3.07
C VAL A 29 2.01 3.44 -1.67
N SER A 30 0.71 3.68 -1.57
CA SER A 30 -0.04 3.44 -0.34
C SER A 30 -0.32 1.95 -0.23
N PHE A 31 0.29 1.29 0.74
CA PHE A 31 0.20 -0.16 0.92
C PHE A 31 -0.67 -0.46 2.14
N SER A 32 -1.74 -1.24 1.93
CA SER A 32 -2.72 -1.56 2.98
C SER A 32 -2.61 -2.99 3.52
N ASN A 33 -1.57 -3.72 3.16
CA ASN A 33 -1.33 -5.13 3.43
C ASN A 33 -2.39 -6.13 2.94
N GLY A 34 -3.33 -5.68 2.12
CA GLY A 34 -4.26 -6.54 1.41
C GLY A 34 -3.67 -7.09 0.12
N LYS A 35 -4.37 -8.05 -0.48
CA LYS A 35 -3.91 -8.68 -1.73
C LYS A 35 -3.78 -7.68 -2.89
N ASP A 36 -4.73 -6.75 -2.99
CA ASP A 36 -4.76 -5.81 -4.11
C ASP A 36 -3.63 -4.78 -4.01
N SER A 37 -3.35 -4.29 -2.81
CA SER A 37 -2.21 -3.40 -2.59
C SER A 37 -0.88 -4.13 -2.78
N GLY A 38 -0.84 -5.43 -2.49
CA GLY A 38 0.33 -6.27 -2.78
C GLY A 38 0.59 -6.38 -4.28
N VAL A 39 -0.44 -6.60 -5.07
CA VAL A 39 -0.34 -6.60 -6.54
C VAL A 39 0.10 -5.23 -7.04
N LEU A 40 -0.50 -4.16 -6.52
CA LEU A 40 -0.14 -2.79 -6.90
C LEU A 40 1.34 -2.50 -6.65
N LEU A 41 1.84 -2.88 -5.48
CA LEU A 41 3.26 -2.68 -5.13
C LEU A 41 4.19 -3.48 -6.06
N ASN A 42 3.84 -4.72 -6.40
CA ASN A 42 4.62 -5.51 -7.34
C ASN A 42 4.64 -4.90 -8.74
N LEU A 43 3.51 -4.38 -9.22
CA LEU A 43 3.43 -3.68 -10.50
C LEU A 43 4.26 -2.39 -10.50
N ALA A 44 4.25 -1.68 -9.38
CA ALA A 44 5.09 -0.49 -9.21
C ALA A 44 6.58 -0.83 -9.26
N ILE A 45 6.98 -1.94 -8.63
CA ILE A 45 8.36 -2.44 -8.68
C ILE A 45 8.78 -2.76 -10.13
N GLU A 46 7.94 -3.46 -10.88
CA GLU A 46 8.21 -3.77 -12.28
C GLU A 46 8.40 -2.49 -13.11
N ALA A 47 7.52 -1.52 -12.93
CA ALA A 47 7.60 -0.24 -13.63
C ALA A 47 8.85 0.55 -13.23
N ALA A 48 9.17 0.58 -11.93
CA ALA A 48 10.36 1.26 -11.43
C ALA A 48 11.65 0.64 -12.00
N LYS A 49 11.68 -0.69 -12.19
CA LYS A 49 12.79 -1.36 -12.86
C LYS A 49 12.95 -0.88 -14.30
N ARG A 50 11.84 -0.79 -15.04
CA ARG A 50 11.88 -0.33 -16.44
C ARG A 50 12.35 1.12 -16.56
N HIS A 51 12.07 1.96 -15.56
CA HIS A 51 12.39 3.39 -15.56
C HIS A 51 13.63 3.74 -14.74
N ASN A 52 14.38 2.75 -14.25
CA ASN A 52 15.54 2.95 -13.37
C ASN A 52 15.22 3.81 -12.14
N ARG A 53 14.06 3.55 -11.53
CA ARG A 53 13.53 4.32 -10.41
C ARG A 53 13.41 3.53 -9.11
N LEU A 54 14.15 2.41 -8.99
CA LEU A 54 14.23 1.67 -7.72
C LEU A 54 15.07 2.42 -6.70
N PRO A 55 14.79 2.31 -5.41
CA PRO A 55 13.69 1.55 -4.82
C PRO A 55 12.35 2.29 -4.90
N VAL A 56 11.26 1.52 -4.80
CA VAL A 56 9.90 2.07 -4.71
C VAL A 56 9.61 2.48 -3.28
N ASN A 57 9.10 3.69 -3.09
CA ASN A 57 8.62 4.13 -1.79
C ASN A 57 7.23 3.58 -1.52
N ALA A 58 7.04 2.97 -0.38
CA ALA A 58 5.75 2.44 0.05
C ALA A 58 5.43 2.91 1.46
N LEU A 59 4.21 3.36 1.66
CA LEU A 59 3.72 3.84 2.95
C LEU A 59 2.67 2.87 3.49
N TYR A 60 2.87 2.39 4.70
CA TYR A 60 1.90 1.59 5.43
C TYR A 60 1.54 2.29 6.73
N ILE A 61 0.26 2.55 6.91
CA ILE A 61 -0.28 3.11 8.15
C ILE A 61 -0.85 1.95 8.97
N ASP A 62 -0.17 1.63 10.06
CA ASP A 62 -0.54 0.54 10.94
C ASP A 62 -1.60 1.02 11.94
N MET A 63 -2.75 0.38 11.94
CA MET A 63 -3.86 0.69 12.86
C MET A 63 -3.87 -0.20 14.10
N GLU A 64 -2.72 -0.81 14.45
CA GLU A 64 -2.49 -1.65 15.64
C GLU A 64 -3.20 -3.00 15.58
N ALA A 65 -4.53 -3.02 15.47
CA ALA A 65 -5.33 -4.27 15.49
C ALA A 65 -5.33 -4.95 14.11
N GLN A 66 -4.19 -5.54 13.75
CA GLN A 66 -4.00 -6.23 12.47
C GLN A 66 -3.85 -7.73 12.67
N TYR A 67 -4.28 -8.51 11.68
CA TYR A 67 -4.05 -9.95 11.66
C TYR A 67 -2.56 -10.25 11.53
N LYS A 68 -2.10 -11.29 12.24
CA LYS A 68 -0.70 -11.69 12.20
C LYS A 68 -0.18 -11.92 10.78
N HIS A 69 -0.96 -12.62 9.96
CA HIS A 69 -0.56 -12.88 8.57
C HIS A 69 -0.40 -11.62 7.73
N ALA A 70 -1.23 -10.60 7.98
CA ALA A 70 -1.14 -9.32 7.30
C ALA A 70 0.15 -8.56 7.71
N ILE A 71 0.49 -8.61 8.99
CA ILE A 71 1.74 -8.02 9.50
C ILE A 71 2.95 -8.76 8.94
N ASP A 72 2.95 -10.09 8.94
CA ASP A 72 4.02 -10.90 8.39
C ASP A 72 4.22 -10.62 6.89
N PHE A 73 3.12 -10.45 6.15
CA PHE A 73 3.16 -10.07 4.74
C PHE A 73 3.78 -8.68 4.55
N THR A 74 3.41 -7.72 5.38
CA THR A 74 4.00 -6.37 5.33
C THR A 74 5.51 -6.43 5.58
N TYR A 75 5.95 -7.21 6.56
CA TYR A 75 7.37 -7.43 6.82
C TYR A 75 8.10 -7.97 5.60
N ARG A 76 7.52 -9.00 4.96
CA ARG A 76 8.14 -9.58 3.76
C ARG A 76 8.25 -8.58 2.62
N MET A 77 7.19 -7.81 2.38
CA MET A 77 7.18 -6.83 1.30
C MET A 77 8.15 -5.68 1.57
N PHE A 78 8.20 -5.18 2.79
CA PHE A 78 9.05 -4.06 3.17
C PHE A 78 10.52 -4.45 3.37
N SER A 79 10.80 -5.74 3.52
CA SER A 79 12.19 -6.25 3.61
C SER A 79 12.85 -6.43 2.24
N ARG A 80 12.09 -6.27 1.16
CA ARG A 80 12.63 -6.41 -0.20
C ARG A 80 13.57 -5.26 -0.53
N PRO A 81 14.72 -5.55 -1.21
CA PRO A 81 15.67 -4.48 -1.59
C PRO A 81 15.07 -3.48 -2.57
N GLU A 82 14.01 -3.85 -3.31
CA GLU A 82 13.33 -2.97 -4.26
C GLU A 82 12.37 -1.98 -3.59
N VAL A 83 12.16 -2.10 -2.27
CA VAL A 83 11.17 -1.30 -1.53
C VAL A 83 11.84 -0.51 -0.42
N THR A 84 11.54 0.79 -0.37
CA THR A 84 11.80 1.63 0.80
C THR A 84 10.47 1.81 1.52
N GLY A 85 10.30 1.05 2.61
CA GLY A 85 9.04 1.03 3.35
C GLY A 85 9.01 2.05 4.48
N TRP A 86 7.91 2.76 4.58
CA TRP A 86 7.60 3.68 5.67
C TRP A 86 6.45 3.07 6.48
N TRP A 87 6.80 2.47 7.59
CA TRP A 87 5.83 1.85 8.50
C TRP A 87 5.49 2.84 9.61
N VAL A 88 4.26 3.32 9.59
CA VAL A 88 3.84 4.44 10.45
C VAL A 88 2.80 3.97 11.45
N CYS A 89 3.09 4.19 12.73
CA CYS A 89 2.20 3.91 13.85
C CYS A 89 1.85 5.24 14.53
N LEU A 90 0.67 5.74 14.26
CA LEU A 90 0.22 7.05 14.78
C LEU A 90 -1.04 6.88 15.63
N PRO A 91 -1.19 7.68 16.69
CA PRO A 91 -2.45 7.72 17.44
C PRO A 91 -3.56 8.33 16.57
N ILE A 92 -4.45 7.47 16.10
CA ILE A 92 -5.57 7.85 15.24
C ILE A 92 -6.87 7.39 15.89
N HIS A 93 -7.83 8.30 15.97
CA HIS A 93 -9.16 7.96 16.43
C HIS A 93 -9.91 7.20 15.34
N LEU A 94 -10.27 5.97 15.66
CA LEU A 94 -10.95 5.08 14.72
C LEU A 94 -12.37 4.78 15.22
N ARG A 95 -13.26 4.54 14.26
CA ARG A 95 -14.60 4.08 14.56
C ARG A 95 -14.57 2.58 14.81
N ASN A 96 -15.16 2.16 15.94
CA ASN A 96 -15.26 0.75 16.29
C ASN A 96 -16.56 0.18 15.75
N ALA A 97 -16.49 -0.60 14.69
CA ALA A 97 -17.66 -1.24 14.08
C ALA A 97 -18.12 -2.49 14.83
N VAL A 98 -17.33 -2.97 15.79
CA VAL A 98 -17.58 -4.24 16.49
C VAL A 98 -18.35 -4.02 17.78
N SER A 99 -18.34 -2.83 18.34
CA SER A 99 -19.02 -2.53 19.62
C SER A 99 -19.83 -1.26 19.55
N GLN A 100 -21.10 -1.36 19.91
CA GLN A 100 -21.95 -0.19 20.08
C GLN A 100 -21.71 0.53 21.41
N PHE A 101 -21.09 -0.12 22.38
CA PHE A 101 -20.79 0.45 23.69
C PHE A 101 -19.49 1.24 23.70
N GLN A 102 -18.57 0.92 22.81
CA GLN A 102 -17.32 1.64 22.59
C GLN A 102 -17.22 1.98 21.10
N PRO A 103 -17.94 2.99 20.63
CA PRO A 103 -18.02 3.30 19.20
C PRO A 103 -16.73 3.85 18.61
N HIS A 104 -15.82 4.28 19.45
CA HIS A 104 -14.52 4.81 19.01
C HIS A 104 -13.39 4.21 19.83
N TRP A 105 -12.21 4.12 19.22
CA TRP A 105 -11.00 3.71 19.89
C TRP A 105 -9.80 4.48 19.33
N LEU A 106 -8.76 4.60 20.15
CA LEU A 106 -7.51 5.23 19.76
C LEU A 106 -6.46 4.16 19.56
N CYS A 107 -5.98 4.01 18.31
CA CYS A 107 -4.86 3.10 18.04
C CYS A 107 -3.56 3.77 18.48
N TRP A 108 -2.58 2.94 18.88
CA TRP A 108 -1.26 3.39 19.33
C TRP A 108 -1.34 4.45 20.43
N ASP A 109 -2.24 4.24 21.37
CA ASP A 109 -2.44 5.11 22.51
C ASP A 109 -1.22 5.03 23.45
N GLN A 110 -0.53 6.15 23.60
CA GLN A 110 0.70 6.21 24.39
C GLN A 110 0.46 6.13 25.91
N GLU A 111 -0.80 6.30 26.34
CA GLU A 111 -1.17 6.21 27.75
C GLU A 111 -1.53 4.79 28.22
N LYS A 112 -1.52 3.83 27.34
CA LYS A 112 -1.75 2.42 27.67
C LYS A 112 -0.46 1.70 28.01
#